data_60876473456d53ab22ad794b8eae8b24
#
_entry.id   60876473456d53ab22ad794b8eae8b24
#
_cell.length_a   1.000
_cell.length_b   1.000
_cell.length_c   1.000
_cell.angle_alpha   90.00
_cell.angle_beta   90.00
_cell.angle_gamma   90.00
#
_symmetry.space_group_name_H-M   'P 1'
#
loop_
_entity.id
_entity.type
_entity.pdbx_description
1 polymer ?
#
loop_
_entity_poly.entity_id
_entity_poly.type
_entity_poly.pdbx_seq_one_letter_code
_entity_poly.pdbx_strand_id
1 'polypeptide(L)'
;MPSISIPQNTLLVLSGPPGCGKSTFALEHFPETAVVSSDRCRLLVSDDETNIAASKQAFKLFHSLIEYRLALGCLTVADSTALTRQARGKLLALGKKYKFHVVLLIFNTPEPVCLEGNACRERRVLRQVIGAMSRQLGKTLQTAEEEGFNQVFVFSREDVRNPDFKVVIRSFEVTYPGPFDLIGDLHGRYDELIMLLD
;
A
#
# COMPACT_ATOMS: atom_id res chain seq x y z
N MET A 1 -14.48 -14.62 -9.76
CA MET A 1 -13.31 -13.87 -10.26
C MET A 1 -12.42 -13.54 -9.08
N PRO A 2 -11.12 -13.75 -9.14
CA PRO A 2 -10.25 -13.38 -8.04
C PRO A 2 -10.25 -11.85 -7.88
N SER A 3 -10.54 -11.38 -6.68
CA SER A 3 -10.59 -9.95 -6.38
C SER A 3 -10.20 -9.69 -4.93
N ILE A 4 -9.61 -8.54 -4.68
CA ILE A 4 -9.47 -8.00 -3.32
C ILE A 4 -10.39 -6.80 -3.16
N SER A 5 -10.92 -6.65 -1.95
CA SER A 5 -11.76 -5.51 -1.60
C SER A 5 -11.11 -4.74 -0.45
N ILE A 6 -10.81 -3.46 -0.69
CA ILE A 6 -10.15 -2.58 0.26
C ILE A 6 -10.98 -1.31 0.49
N PRO A 7 -10.98 -0.75 1.72
CA PRO A 7 -11.63 0.54 1.98
C PRO A 7 -10.95 1.69 1.24
N GLN A 8 -11.68 2.78 1.00
CA GLN A 8 -11.14 3.98 0.35
C GLN A 8 -10.00 4.63 1.17
N ASN A 9 -10.05 4.57 2.51
CA ASN A 9 -8.98 5.08 3.38
C ASN A 9 -7.90 4.01 3.61
N THR A 10 -7.33 3.45 2.54
CA THR A 10 -6.32 2.41 2.62
C THR A 10 -4.92 2.95 2.31
N LEU A 11 -3.94 2.57 3.15
CA LEU A 11 -2.53 2.52 2.80
C LEU A 11 -2.21 1.09 2.38
N LEU A 12 -2.02 0.87 1.08
CA LEU A 12 -1.63 -0.41 0.51
C LEU A 12 -0.10 -0.52 0.47
N VAL A 13 0.46 -1.47 1.19
CA VAL A 13 1.91 -1.72 1.25
C VAL A 13 2.23 -2.90 0.35
N LEU A 14 3.03 -2.68 -0.69
CA LEU A 14 3.52 -3.76 -1.54
C LEU A 14 4.82 -4.33 -0.98
N SER A 15 4.93 -5.65 -0.93
CA SER A 15 6.11 -6.35 -0.43
C SER A 15 6.53 -7.46 -1.39
N GLY A 16 7.83 -7.51 -1.72
CA GLY A 16 8.38 -8.54 -2.60
C GLY A 16 9.73 -8.13 -3.24
N PRO A 17 10.50 -9.09 -3.78
CA PRO A 17 11.77 -8.84 -4.44
C PRO A 17 11.66 -7.94 -5.69
N PRO A 18 12.74 -7.35 -6.18
CA PRO A 18 12.76 -6.72 -7.50
C PRO A 18 12.37 -7.71 -8.60
N GLY A 19 11.62 -7.26 -9.61
CA GLY A 19 11.18 -8.10 -10.73
C GLY A 19 9.96 -8.97 -10.46
N CYS A 20 9.36 -8.96 -9.26
CA CYS A 20 8.19 -9.79 -8.94
C CYS A 20 6.83 -9.21 -9.42
N GLY A 21 6.81 -8.03 -10.06
CA GLY A 21 5.59 -7.46 -10.65
C GLY A 21 4.88 -6.37 -9.84
N LYS A 22 5.39 -5.95 -8.67
CA LYS A 22 4.75 -4.93 -7.80
C LYS A 22 4.35 -3.64 -8.50
N SER A 23 5.32 -3.00 -9.16
CA SER A 23 5.10 -1.70 -9.81
C SER A 23 4.13 -1.82 -10.98
N THR A 24 4.19 -2.92 -11.74
CA THR A 24 3.24 -3.23 -12.82
C THR A 24 1.83 -3.35 -12.26
N PHE A 25 1.64 -4.18 -11.24
CA PHE A 25 0.37 -4.33 -10.56
C PHE A 25 -0.16 -2.99 -10.02
N ALA A 26 0.71 -2.18 -9.39
CA ALA A 26 0.30 -0.89 -8.85
C ALA A 26 -0.23 0.06 -9.93
N LEU A 27 0.46 0.14 -11.08
CA LEU A 27 0.09 1.04 -12.18
C LEU A 27 -1.10 0.53 -13.01
N GLU A 28 -1.35 -0.79 -13.03
CA GLU A 28 -2.52 -1.38 -13.69
C GLU A 28 -3.82 -1.17 -12.89
N HIS A 29 -3.74 -1.15 -11.55
CA HIS A 29 -4.92 -1.13 -10.70
C HIS A 29 -5.18 0.21 -9.99
N PHE A 30 -4.22 1.13 -9.99
CA PHE A 30 -4.34 2.41 -9.29
C PHE A 30 -3.87 3.58 -10.16
N PRO A 31 -4.46 4.77 -9.98
CA PRO A 31 -3.94 5.98 -10.62
C PRO A 31 -2.48 6.21 -10.24
N GLU A 32 -1.66 6.65 -11.19
CA GLU A 32 -0.23 6.94 -10.95
C GLU A 32 -0.02 7.86 -9.75
N THR A 33 -0.91 8.83 -9.56
CA THR A 33 -0.88 9.77 -8.43
C THR A 33 -1.09 9.10 -7.07
N ALA A 34 -1.72 7.92 -7.02
CA ALA A 34 -1.88 7.15 -5.80
C ALA A 34 -0.63 6.32 -5.45
N VAL A 35 0.23 6.06 -6.44
CA VAL A 35 1.42 5.21 -6.28
C VAL A 35 2.63 6.05 -5.86
N VAL A 36 3.12 5.82 -4.65
CA VAL A 36 4.38 6.38 -4.17
C VAL A 36 5.44 5.30 -4.30
N SER A 37 6.39 5.49 -5.23
CA SER A 37 7.47 4.53 -5.48
C SER A 37 8.79 4.99 -4.88
N SER A 38 9.48 4.11 -4.17
CA SER A 38 10.80 4.36 -3.60
C SER A 38 11.88 4.58 -4.66
N ASP A 39 11.75 3.92 -5.83
CA ASP A 39 12.67 4.08 -6.95
C ASP A 39 12.44 5.44 -7.64
N ARG A 40 11.18 5.85 -7.85
CA ARG A 40 10.85 7.19 -8.34
C ARG A 40 11.32 8.30 -7.37
N CYS A 41 11.20 8.09 -6.07
CA CYS A 41 11.74 9.02 -5.08
C CYS A 41 13.27 9.13 -5.19
N ARG A 42 13.97 8.02 -5.51
CA ARG A 42 15.43 8.06 -5.74
C ARG A 42 15.78 8.84 -7.00
N LEU A 43 15.04 8.62 -8.09
CA LEU A 43 15.18 9.42 -9.30
C LEU A 43 15.02 10.91 -9.02
N LEU A 44 13.97 11.30 -8.29
CA LEU A 44 13.68 12.71 -7.96
C LEU A 44 14.73 13.40 -7.09
N VAL A 45 15.47 12.66 -6.26
CA VAL A 45 16.48 13.25 -5.36
C VAL A 45 17.91 13.20 -5.91
N SER A 46 18.16 12.45 -6.99
CA SER A 46 19.52 12.22 -7.49
C SER A 46 19.64 12.15 -9.02
N ASP A 47 18.54 12.40 -9.75
CA ASP A 47 18.45 12.27 -11.21
C ASP A 47 18.84 10.87 -11.75
N ASP A 48 18.97 9.88 -10.83
CA ASP A 48 19.39 8.52 -11.12
C ASP A 48 18.73 7.53 -10.16
N GLU A 49 17.79 6.70 -10.66
CA GLU A 49 17.14 5.68 -9.85
C GLU A 49 18.08 4.57 -9.38
N THR A 50 19.25 4.43 -10.00
CA THR A 50 20.26 3.41 -9.66
C THR A 50 21.20 3.87 -8.54
N ASN A 51 21.18 5.15 -8.19
CA ASN A 51 22.03 5.74 -7.16
C ASN A 51 21.69 5.23 -5.76
N ILE A 52 22.33 4.15 -5.32
CA ILE A 52 22.11 3.55 -3.99
C ILE A 52 22.53 4.49 -2.86
N ALA A 53 23.52 5.38 -3.10
CA ALA A 53 23.98 6.33 -2.10
C ALA A 53 22.86 7.32 -1.70
N ALA A 54 21.94 7.65 -2.60
CA ALA A 54 20.79 8.51 -2.35
C ALA A 54 19.62 7.80 -1.62
N SER A 55 19.75 6.51 -1.27
CA SER A 55 18.64 5.72 -0.72
C SER A 55 18.08 6.31 0.57
N LYS A 56 18.91 6.90 1.44
CA LYS A 56 18.46 7.52 2.69
C LYS A 56 17.53 8.70 2.41
N GLN A 57 17.89 9.57 1.48
CA GLN A 57 17.11 10.74 1.06
C GLN A 57 15.84 10.31 0.32
N ALA A 58 15.96 9.33 -0.58
CA ALA A 58 14.84 8.74 -1.31
C ALA A 58 13.77 8.17 -0.35
N PHE A 59 14.17 7.40 0.65
CA PHE A 59 13.24 6.87 1.64
C PHE A 59 12.65 7.94 2.56
N LYS A 60 13.41 9.02 2.86
CA LYS A 60 12.85 10.17 3.58
C LYS A 60 11.74 10.82 2.77
N LEU A 61 11.97 11.10 1.48
CA LEU A 61 10.96 11.64 0.58
C LEU A 61 9.77 10.68 0.42
N PHE A 62 10.02 9.39 0.25
CA PHE A 62 9.02 8.34 0.14
C PHE A 62 8.05 8.34 1.34
N HIS A 63 8.56 8.35 2.56
CA HIS A 63 7.72 8.38 3.75
C HIS A 63 6.99 9.72 3.91
N SER A 64 7.63 10.85 3.57
CA SER A 64 6.98 12.17 3.63
C SER A 64 5.83 12.29 2.63
N LEU A 65 6.00 11.80 1.38
CA LEU A 65 4.93 11.80 0.38
C LEU A 65 3.74 10.94 0.82
N ILE A 66 4.01 9.75 1.38
CA ILE A 66 2.96 8.90 1.95
C ILE A 66 2.24 9.65 3.06
N GLU A 67 2.99 10.24 4.00
CA GLU A 67 2.42 10.97 5.13
C GLU A 67 1.52 12.12 4.69
N TYR A 68 1.95 12.95 3.73
CA TYR A 68 1.13 14.04 3.20
C TYR A 68 -0.16 13.53 2.54
N ARG A 69 -0.10 12.43 1.80
CA ARG A 69 -1.28 11.85 1.16
C ARG A 69 -2.28 11.31 2.19
N LEU A 70 -1.77 10.62 3.23
CA LEU A 70 -2.62 10.13 4.32
C LEU A 70 -3.25 11.28 5.11
N ALA A 71 -2.52 12.37 5.36
CA ALA A 71 -3.06 13.56 6.01
C ALA A 71 -4.20 14.22 5.23
N LEU A 72 -4.22 14.06 3.91
CA LEU A 72 -5.28 14.56 3.01
C LEU A 72 -6.40 13.51 2.75
N GLY A 73 -6.38 12.38 3.46
CA GLY A 73 -7.40 11.34 3.28
C GLY A 73 -7.26 10.50 2.01
N CYS A 74 -6.12 10.60 1.28
CA CYS A 74 -5.95 9.96 -0.02
C CYS A 74 -5.52 8.50 0.10
N LEU A 75 -6.23 7.59 -0.59
CA LEU A 75 -5.76 6.23 -0.83
C LEU A 75 -4.34 6.27 -1.38
N THR A 76 -3.45 5.47 -0.82
CA THR A 76 -2.03 5.50 -1.16
C THR A 76 -1.46 4.09 -1.28
N VAL A 77 -0.70 3.87 -2.35
CA VAL A 77 0.04 2.63 -2.61
C VAL A 77 1.53 2.88 -2.37
N ALA A 78 2.11 2.21 -1.39
CA ALA A 78 3.52 2.27 -1.07
C ALA A 78 4.29 1.20 -1.86
N ASP A 79 4.86 1.60 -3.01
CA ASP A 79 5.64 0.71 -3.87
C ASP A 79 7.12 0.71 -3.46
N SER A 80 7.48 -0.31 -2.71
CA SER A 80 8.85 -0.59 -2.30
C SER A 80 9.04 -2.09 -2.10
N THR A 81 10.27 -2.56 -1.83
CA THR A 81 10.49 -3.98 -1.53
C THR A 81 9.85 -4.41 -0.22
N ALA A 82 9.83 -3.54 0.81
CA ALA A 82 9.22 -3.71 2.13
C ALA A 82 9.39 -5.13 2.75
N LEU A 83 10.55 -5.77 2.51
CA LEU A 83 10.81 -7.15 2.92
C LEU A 83 11.24 -7.31 4.38
N THR A 84 11.67 -6.21 5.03
CA THR A 84 12.04 -6.27 6.44
C THR A 84 10.87 -5.83 7.33
N ARG A 85 10.73 -6.46 8.51
CA ARG A 85 9.74 -6.05 9.50
C ARG A 85 9.88 -4.56 9.87
N GLN A 86 11.13 -4.07 9.94
CA GLN A 86 11.39 -2.64 10.21
C GLN A 86 10.83 -1.72 9.12
N ALA A 87 11.00 -2.08 7.84
CA ALA A 87 10.48 -1.29 6.72
C ALA A 87 8.94 -1.26 6.72
N ARG A 88 8.31 -2.42 6.91
CA ARG A 88 6.86 -2.54 7.02
C ARG A 88 6.31 -1.83 8.25
N GLY A 89 6.99 -1.97 9.40
CA GLY A 89 6.60 -1.32 10.65
C GLY A 89 6.52 0.21 10.57
N LYS A 90 7.40 0.85 9.79
CA LYS A 90 7.35 2.29 9.55
C LYS A 90 6.08 2.70 8.79
N LEU A 91 5.72 1.95 7.75
CA LEU A 91 4.50 2.19 6.96
C LEU A 91 3.24 1.90 7.79
N LEU A 92 3.26 0.83 8.57
CA LEU A 92 2.18 0.48 9.48
C LEU A 92 1.95 1.58 10.53
N ALA A 93 3.03 2.12 11.09
CA ALA A 93 2.95 3.23 12.05
C ALA A 93 2.37 4.50 11.43
N LEU A 94 2.74 4.84 10.19
CA LEU A 94 2.15 5.95 9.45
C LEU A 94 0.64 5.74 9.22
N GLY A 95 0.23 4.58 8.73
CA GLY A 95 -1.18 4.29 8.52
C GLY A 95 -1.99 4.38 9.82
N LYS A 96 -1.49 3.81 10.92
CA LYS A 96 -2.13 3.91 12.24
C LYS A 96 -2.22 5.35 12.75
N LYS A 97 -1.17 6.17 12.56
CA LYS A 97 -1.17 7.59 12.94
C LYS A 97 -2.33 8.36 12.31
N TYR A 98 -2.62 8.08 11.04
CA TYR A 98 -3.69 8.75 10.28
C TYR A 98 -5.02 7.96 10.24
N LYS A 99 -5.15 6.89 11.05
CA LYS A 99 -6.36 6.05 11.13
C LYS A 99 -6.75 5.41 9.79
N PHE A 100 -5.76 5.08 8.96
CA PHE A 100 -5.95 4.35 7.72
C PHE A 100 -5.99 2.84 7.94
N HIS A 101 -6.75 2.14 7.13
CA HIS A 101 -6.58 0.70 6.95
C HIS A 101 -5.23 0.43 6.30
N VAL A 102 -4.39 -0.37 6.95
CA VAL A 102 -3.10 -0.73 6.38
C VAL A 102 -3.18 -2.16 5.88
N VAL A 103 -3.09 -2.30 4.56
CA VAL A 103 -3.19 -3.57 3.86
C VAL A 103 -1.81 -3.95 3.32
N LEU A 104 -1.35 -5.15 3.61
CA LEU A 104 -0.11 -5.69 3.09
C LEU A 104 -0.38 -6.65 1.93
N LEU A 105 0.27 -6.42 0.80
CA LEU A 105 0.22 -7.24 -0.38
C LEU A 105 1.60 -7.86 -0.63
N ILE A 106 1.72 -9.17 -0.44
CA ILE A 106 2.98 -9.90 -0.58
C ILE A 106 3.00 -10.62 -1.92
N PHE A 107 3.98 -10.29 -2.75
CA PHE A 107 4.20 -10.93 -4.04
C PHE A 107 5.11 -12.15 -3.85
N ASN A 108 4.48 -13.31 -3.71
CA ASN A 108 5.18 -14.60 -3.55
C ASN A 108 5.59 -15.16 -4.92
N THR A 109 6.56 -14.51 -5.54
CA THR A 109 7.07 -14.87 -6.87
C THR A 109 8.38 -15.63 -6.73
N PRO A 110 8.55 -16.79 -7.38
CA PRO A 110 9.79 -17.57 -7.35
C PRO A 110 11.00 -16.77 -7.84
N GLU A 111 12.19 -17.01 -7.24
CA GLU A 111 13.43 -16.30 -7.56
C GLU A 111 13.77 -16.30 -9.06
N PRO A 112 13.68 -17.43 -9.82
CA PRO A 112 13.96 -17.42 -11.25
C PRO A 112 13.10 -16.42 -12.03
N VAL A 113 11.82 -16.31 -11.67
CA VAL A 113 10.88 -15.38 -12.28
C VAL A 113 11.21 -13.93 -11.95
N CYS A 114 11.63 -13.66 -10.70
CA CYS A 114 12.11 -12.34 -10.30
C CYS A 114 13.37 -11.94 -11.08
N LEU A 115 14.27 -12.89 -11.36
CA LEU A 115 15.47 -12.67 -12.18
C LEU A 115 15.12 -12.34 -13.63
N GLU A 116 14.16 -13.06 -14.24
CA GLU A 116 13.64 -12.75 -15.57
C GLU A 116 13.04 -11.33 -15.62
N GLY A 117 12.15 -11.02 -14.69
CA GLY A 117 11.54 -9.69 -14.59
C GLY A 117 12.56 -8.57 -14.33
N ASN A 118 13.60 -8.86 -13.57
CA ASN A 118 14.70 -7.91 -13.34
C ASN A 118 15.56 -7.69 -14.59
N ALA A 119 15.72 -8.72 -15.44
CA ALA A 119 16.52 -8.60 -16.69
C ALA A 119 15.86 -7.69 -17.73
N CYS A 120 14.51 -7.56 -17.69
CA CYS A 120 13.73 -6.69 -18.59
C CYS A 120 13.71 -5.21 -18.15
N ARG A 121 14.33 -4.86 -17.02
CA ARG A 121 14.35 -3.48 -16.50
C ARG A 121 15.62 -2.75 -16.93
N GLU A 122 15.53 -1.43 -17.08
CA GLU A 122 16.72 -0.58 -17.26
C GLU A 122 17.65 -0.68 -16.05
N ARG A 123 17.08 -0.54 -14.85
CA ARG A 123 17.80 -0.77 -13.60
C ARG A 123 17.81 -2.25 -13.25
N ARG A 124 18.98 -2.86 -13.32
CA ARG A 124 19.18 -4.26 -12.94
C ARG A 124 19.79 -4.38 -11.54
N VAL A 125 19.14 -5.17 -10.71
CA VAL A 125 19.65 -5.53 -9.38
C VAL A 125 20.50 -6.80 -9.50
N LEU A 126 21.61 -6.88 -8.77
CA LEU A 126 22.48 -8.05 -8.78
C LEU A 126 21.75 -9.32 -8.36
N ARG A 127 22.01 -10.43 -9.03
CA ARG A 127 21.41 -11.74 -8.75
C ARG A 127 21.52 -12.14 -7.27
N GLN A 128 22.68 -11.94 -6.66
CA GLN A 128 22.92 -12.26 -5.25
C GLN A 128 21.99 -11.48 -4.31
N VAL A 129 21.69 -10.22 -4.64
CA VAL A 129 20.76 -9.37 -3.87
C VAL A 129 19.33 -9.89 -4.00
N ILE A 130 18.91 -10.28 -5.21
CA ILE A 130 17.57 -10.86 -5.43
C ILE A 130 17.44 -12.17 -4.65
N GLY A 131 18.44 -13.05 -4.68
CA GLY A 131 18.44 -14.29 -3.89
C GLY A 131 18.36 -14.05 -2.37
N ALA A 132 19.07 -13.03 -1.86
CA ALA A 132 18.97 -12.63 -0.46
C ALA A 132 17.55 -12.10 -0.13
N MET A 133 16.95 -11.32 -1.03
CA MET A 133 15.60 -10.79 -0.89
C MET A 133 14.53 -11.90 -0.98
N SER A 134 14.72 -12.90 -1.81
CA SER A 134 13.82 -14.07 -1.89
C SER A 134 13.84 -14.91 -0.59
N ARG A 135 15.01 -15.07 0.02
CA ARG A 135 15.10 -15.70 1.35
C ARG A 135 14.40 -14.85 2.42
N GLN A 136 14.53 -13.52 2.35
CA GLN A 136 13.85 -12.61 3.28
C GLN A 136 12.34 -12.64 3.07
N LEU A 137 11.85 -12.85 1.84
CA LEU A 137 10.43 -13.05 1.55
C LEU A 137 9.87 -14.26 2.27
N GLY A 138 10.60 -15.38 2.33
CA GLY A 138 10.20 -16.56 3.11
C GLY A 138 9.94 -16.25 4.59
N LYS A 139 10.80 -15.42 5.21
CA LYS A 139 10.58 -14.93 6.59
C LYS A 139 9.37 -14.01 6.69
N THR A 140 9.16 -13.15 5.69
CA THR A 140 8.01 -12.24 5.64
C THR A 140 6.69 -13.02 5.61
N LEU A 141 6.60 -14.07 4.80
CA LEU A 141 5.42 -14.93 4.72
C LEU A 141 5.06 -15.60 6.05
N GLN A 142 6.07 -15.90 6.89
CA GLN A 142 5.84 -16.51 8.20
C GLN A 142 5.37 -15.53 9.28
N THR A 143 5.72 -14.24 9.17
CA THR A 143 5.53 -13.29 10.27
C THR A 143 4.54 -12.16 9.97
N ALA A 144 4.16 -11.97 8.71
CA ALA A 144 3.39 -10.80 8.27
C ALA A 144 2.01 -10.67 8.96
N GLU A 145 1.33 -11.77 9.20
CA GLU A 145 0.00 -11.78 9.84
C GLU A 145 0.05 -11.28 11.30
N GLU A 146 1.17 -11.53 11.99
CA GLU A 146 1.37 -11.12 13.39
C GLU A 146 1.87 -9.67 13.54
N GLU A 147 2.16 -8.98 12.44
CA GLU A 147 2.73 -7.62 12.47
C GLU A 147 1.67 -6.53 12.75
N GLY A 148 0.37 -6.87 12.68
CA GLY A 148 -0.74 -5.99 13.00
C GLY A 148 -1.25 -5.15 11.84
N PHE A 149 -1.12 -5.63 10.61
CA PHE A 149 -1.84 -5.16 9.43
C PHE A 149 -3.34 -5.48 9.55
N ASN A 150 -4.20 -4.64 8.97
CA ASN A 150 -5.63 -4.90 8.95
C ASN A 150 -5.99 -6.09 8.05
N GLN A 151 -5.25 -6.24 6.95
CA GLN A 151 -5.38 -7.36 6.03
C GLN A 151 -4.00 -7.69 5.43
N VAL A 152 -3.75 -8.99 5.19
CA VAL A 152 -2.57 -9.47 4.50
C VAL A 152 -3.03 -10.36 3.34
N PHE A 153 -2.57 -10.05 2.14
CA PHE A 153 -2.82 -10.87 0.96
C PHE A 153 -1.50 -11.39 0.41
N VAL A 154 -1.49 -12.65 0.01
CA VAL A 154 -0.32 -13.27 -0.63
C VAL A 154 -0.70 -13.60 -2.06
N PHE A 155 -0.01 -13.00 -3.02
CA PHE A 155 -0.23 -13.20 -4.44
C PHE A 155 0.83 -14.09 -5.05
N SER A 156 0.38 -15.07 -5.83
CA SER A 156 1.22 -15.83 -6.74
C SER A 156 1.51 -15.02 -8.02
N ARG A 157 2.41 -15.53 -8.87
CA ARG A 157 2.63 -14.95 -10.21
C ARG A 157 1.36 -14.99 -11.06
N GLU A 158 0.57 -16.04 -10.92
CA GLU A 158 -0.67 -16.25 -11.69
C GLU A 158 -1.73 -15.23 -11.29
N ASP A 159 -1.85 -14.95 -9.99
CA ASP A 159 -2.77 -13.92 -9.49
C ASP A 159 -2.42 -12.53 -10.06
N VAL A 160 -1.13 -12.17 -10.06
CA VAL A 160 -0.63 -10.87 -10.57
C VAL A 160 -0.86 -10.70 -12.08
N ARG A 161 -0.82 -11.80 -12.85
CA ARG A 161 -0.98 -11.79 -14.31
C ARG A 161 -2.39 -12.07 -14.78
N ASN A 162 -3.30 -12.34 -13.87
CA ASN A 162 -4.69 -12.64 -14.22
C ASN A 162 -5.39 -11.36 -14.71
N PRO A 163 -5.79 -11.27 -16.00
CA PRO A 163 -6.43 -10.08 -16.54
C PRO A 163 -7.83 -9.82 -15.93
N ASP A 164 -8.44 -10.86 -15.33
CA ASP A 164 -9.74 -10.76 -14.68
C ASP A 164 -9.63 -10.37 -13.19
N PHE A 165 -8.40 -10.21 -12.67
CA PHE A 165 -8.20 -9.80 -11.29
C PHE A 165 -8.66 -8.34 -11.09
N LYS A 166 -9.43 -8.11 -10.02
CA LYS A 166 -9.95 -6.77 -9.73
C LYS A 166 -9.59 -6.33 -8.32
N VAL A 167 -9.21 -5.06 -8.21
CA VAL A 167 -9.15 -4.34 -6.93
C VAL A 167 -10.42 -3.52 -6.78
N VAL A 168 -11.25 -3.89 -5.82
CA VAL A 168 -12.51 -3.18 -5.51
C VAL A 168 -12.26 -2.21 -4.36
N ILE A 169 -12.39 -0.92 -4.62
CA ILE A 169 -12.29 0.12 -3.61
C ILE A 169 -13.70 0.38 -3.08
N ARG A 170 -13.92 0.09 -1.79
CA ARG A 170 -15.21 0.36 -1.12
C ARG A 170 -15.21 1.80 -0.62
N SER A 171 -16.19 2.59 -1.08
CA SER A 171 -16.46 3.91 -0.49
C SER A 171 -17.08 3.73 0.92
N PHE A 172 -16.98 4.77 1.74
CA PHE A 172 -17.64 4.83 3.05
C PHE A 172 -19.08 5.32 2.94
N GLU A 173 -19.65 5.36 1.75
CA GLU A 173 -21.08 5.67 1.61
C GLU A 173 -21.90 4.57 2.29
N VAL A 174 -22.25 4.82 3.53
CA VAL A 174 -23.22 4.02 4.24
C VAL A 174 -24.58 4.55 3.81
N THR A 175 -25.23 3.89 2.88
CA THR A 175 -26.64 4.14 2.56
C THR A 175 -27.48 3.47 3.63
N TYR A 176 -27.98 4.24 4.57
CA TYR A 176 -29.03 3.78 5.46
C TYR A 176 -30.38 3.96 4.74
N PRO A 177 -31.20 2.91 4.60
CA PRO A 177 -32.57 3.07 4.13
C PRO A 177 -33.41 3.66 5.26
N GLY A 178 -33.90 4.88 5.12
CA GLY A 178 -34.86 5.46 6.08
C GLY A 178 -34.82 6.98 6.10
N PRO A 179 -35.81 7.60 6.71
CA PRO A 179 -35.73 9.01 7.05
C PRO A 179 -34.66 9.24 8.11
N PHE A 180 -33.86 10.30 7.95
CA PHE A 180 -32.86 10.71 8.91
C PHE A 180 -33.18 12.08 9.45
N ASP A 181 -33.16 12.20 10.79
CA ASP A 181 -33.14 13.48 11.44
C ASP A 181 -31.69 13.93 11.64
N LEU A 182 -31.31 14.99 10.96
CA LEU A 182 -30.01 15.64 11.13
C LEU A 182 -30.15 16.73 12.18
N ILE A 183 -29.67 16.45 13.39
CA ILE A 183 -29.71 17.41 14.49
C ILE A 183 -28.30 18.03 14.56
N GLY A 184 -28.25 19.35 14.33
CA GLY A 184 -27.04 20.16 14.47
C GLY A 184 -26.69 20.44 15.94
N ASP A 185 -25.79 21.39 16.15
CA ASP A 185 -25.36 21.81 17.49
C ASP A 185 -26.51 22.45 18.27
N LEU A 186 -26.86 21.87 19.42
CA LEU A 186 -28.08 22.21 20.19
C LEU A 186 -27.90 23.40 21.11
N HIS A 187 -26.71 23.87 21.40
CA HIS A 187 -26.38 24.98 22.28
C HIS A 187 -27.20 24.99 23.61
N GLY A 188 -27.43 23.81 24.20
CA GLY A 188 -28.17 23.64 25.46
C GLY A 188 -29.68 23.70 25.35
N ARG A 189 -30.27 23.65 24.14
CA ARG A 189 -31.71 23.66 23.91
C ARG A 189 -32.32 22.24 23.92
N TYR A 190 -32.22 21.58 25.06
CA TYR A 190 -32.68 20.20 25.21
C TYR A 190 -34.22 20.04 25.05
N ASP A 191 -34.97 20.98 25.61
CA ASP A 191 -36.45 20.90 25.60
C ASP A 191 -37.01 21.08 24.18
N GLU A 192 -36.44 21.95 23.37
CA GLU A 192 -36.82 22.13 21.97
C GLU A 192 -36.46 20.89 21.12
N LEU A 193 -35.35 20.19 21.44
CA LEU A 193 -35.01 18.93 20.78
C LEU A 193 -36.10 17.86 21.07
N ILE A 194 -36.53 17.70 22.31
CA ILE A 194 -37.53 16.72 22.67
C ILE A 194 -38.86 17.00 21.94
N MET A 195 -39.27 18.27 21.83
CA MET A 195 -40.46 18.67 21.07
C MET A 195 -40.35 18.37 19.55
N LEU A 196 -39.19 18.24 19.02
CA LEU A 196 -38.95 17.96 17.61
C LEU A 196 -38.92 16.46 17.30
N LEU A 197 -38.70 15.62 18.32
CA LEU A 197 -38.59 14.16 18.20
C LEU A 197 -39.93 13.44 18.54
N ASP A 198 -40.91 14.13 19.13
CA ASP A 198 -42.28 13.67 19.36
C ASP A 198 -43.17 13.94 18.12
#